data_18f8463d095a660c2db271db808f43f8
#
_entry.id   18f8463d095a660c2db271db808f43f8
#
_cell.length_a   1.000
_cell.length_b   1.000
_cell.length_c   1.000
_cell.angle_alpha   90.00
_cell.angle_beta   90.00
_cell.angle_gamma   90.00
#
_symmetry.space_group_name_H-M   'P 1'
#
loop_
_entity.id
_entity.type
_entity.pdbx_description
1 polymer ?
#
loop_
_entity_poly.entity_id
_entity_poly.type
_entity_poly.pdbx_seq_one_letter_code
_entity_poly.pdbx_strand_id
1 'polypeptide(L)'
;MHIIDFKTGKNQEDDKSLQLPIYHLLVHECQKRKVTKASYWYLAHSDELTEKTLPDLEEGRAQILEIARKIKLFRQLKKFDCPNGDEGCYACTPYERVLKGEGEFVGLDEYKADMYILPEIVREENTVDSVIL
;
A
#
# COMPACT_ATOMS: atom_id res chain seq x y z
N MET A 1 -22.64 12.25 -6.12
CA MET A 1 -21.48 12.74 -5.35
C MET A 1 -20.22 12.29 -6.05
N HIS A 2 -19.16 13.12 -6.04
CA HIS A 2 -17.86 12.82 -6.62
C HIS A 2 -16.87 12.51 -5.50
N ILE A 3 -16.21 11.38 -5.54
CA ILE A 3 -15.09 11.02 -4.66
C ILE A 3 -13.81 11.54 -5.31
N ILE A 4 -13.06 12.36 -4.59
CA ILE A 4 -11.77 12.84 -5.03
C ILE A 4 -10.74 12.44 -3.97
N ASP A 5 -9.72 11.72 -4.37
CA ASP A 5 -8.61 11.30 -3.51
C ASP A 5 -7.31 11.99 -3.94
N PHE A 6 -6.68 12.68 -2.99
CA PHE A 6 -5.47 13.46 -3.23
C PHE A 6 -4.24 12.59 -3.06
N LYS A 7 -3.42 12.50 -4.10
CA LYS A 7 -2.18 11.73 -4.12
C LYS A 7 -0.98 12.68 -4.07
N THR A 8 -0.27 12.69 -2.94
CA THR A 8 0.93 13.51 -2.73
C THR A 8 2.22 12.78 -3.08
N GLY A 9 2.18 11.45 -3.23
CA GLY A 9 3.30 10.63 -3.62
C GLY A 9 3.68 10.78 -5.10
N LYS A 10 4.90 10.36 -5.45
CA LYS A 10 5.40 10.37 -6.83
C LYS A 10 4.87 9.21 -7.68
N ASN A 11 4.38 8.15 -7.07
CA ASN A 11 3.91 6.96 -7.78
C ASN A 11 2.41 7.05 -8.04
N GLN A 12 1.99 6.53 -9.18
CA GLN A 12 0.58 6.34 -9.48
C GLN A 12 0.02 5.16 -8.67
N GLU A 13 -1.26 5.25 -8.33
CA GLU A 13 -1.97 4.18 -7.63
C GLU A 13 -2.14 2.95 -8.52
N ASP A 14 -1.90 1.76 -7.97
CA ASP A 14 -2.10 0.48 -8.64
C ASP A 14 -3.61 0.29 -8.95
N ASP A 15 -3.92 -0.20 -10.14
CA ASP A 15 -5.30 -0.49 -10.55
C ASP A 15 -5.96 -1.61 -9.70
N LYS A 16 -5.15 -2.43 -9.02
CA LYS A 16 -5.63 -3.44 -8.05
C LYS A 16 -5.83 -2.90 -6.63
N SER A 17 -5.57 -1.61 -6.42
CA SER A 17 -5.74 -0.98 -5.12
C SER A 17 -7.18 -1.10 -4.62
N LEU A 18 -7.33 -1.47 -3.36
CA LEU A 18 -8.63 -1.54 -2.69
C LEU A 18 -9.15 -0.17 -2.23
N GLN A 19 -8.42 0.91 -2.46
CA GLN A 19 -8.76 2.22 -1.92
C GLN A 19 -10.08 2.75 -2.45
N LEU A 20 -10.27 2.77 -3.78
CA LEU A 20 -11.55 3.19 -4.37
C LEU A 20 -12.73 2.26 -4.02
N PRO A 21 -12.60 0.93 -4.06
CA PRO A 21 -13.66 0.04 -3.55
C PRO A 21 -14.05 0.33 -2.10
N ILE A 22 -13.06 0.54 -1.22
CA ILE A 22 -13.32 0.87 0.19
C ILE A 22 -14.04 2.22 0.32
N TYR A 23 -13.56 3.26 -0.38
CA TYR A 23 -14.19 4.59 -0.32
C TYR A 23 -15.60 4.57 -0.89
N HIS A 24 -15.83 3.86 -2.01
CA HIS A 24 -17.15 3.74 -2.59
C HIS A 24 -18.11 3.06 -1.61
N LEU A 25 -17.69 1.96 -0.96
CA LEU A 25 -18.48 1.25 0.04
C LEU A 25 -18.79 2.14 1.25
N LEU A 26 -17.77 2.80 1.82
CA LEU A 26 -17.95 3.68 2.98
C LEU A 26 -18.91 4.83 2.69
N VAL A 27 -18.76 5.47 1.53
CA VAL A 27 -19.64 6.57 1.14
C VAL A 27 -21.06 6.06 0.91
N HIS A 28 -21.23 4.89 0.28
CA HIS A 28 -22.54 4.29 0.08
C HIS A 28 -23.27 4.01 1.41
N GLU A 29 -22.56 3.45 2.39
CA GLU A 29 -23.14 3.10 3.70
C GLU A 29 -23.36 4.31 4.61
N CYS A 30 -22.49 5.34 4.53
CA CYS A 30 -22.51 6.47 5.44
C CYS A 30 -23.21 7.71 4.89
N GLN A 31 -23.49 7.77 3.58
CA GLN A 31 -24.04 8.96 2.93
C GLN A 31 -25.37 8.64 2.23
N LYS A 32 -26.28 9.64 2.24
CA LYS A 32 -27.56 9.51 1.52
C LYS A 32 -27.45 9.76 0.01
N ARG A 33 -26.33 10.33 -0.46
CA ARG A 33 -26.16 10.72 -1.86
C ARG A 33 -25.42 9.64 -2.62
N LYS A 34 -25.95 9.23 -3.78
CA LYS A 34 -25.31 8.27 -4.67
C LYS A 34 -23.98 8.81 -5.19
N VAL A 35 -22.94 8.01 -5.15
CA VAL A 35 -21.67 8.28 -5.83
C VAL A 35 -21.87 8.08 -7.33
N THR A 36 -21.44 9.05 -8.13
CA THR A 36 -21.56 9.02 -9.59
C THR A 36 -20.23 9.13 -10.29
N LYS A 37 -19.15 9.50 -9.57
CA LYS A 37 -17.84 9.74 -10.15
C LYS A 37 -16.76 9.54 -9.09
N ALA A 38 -15.58 9.07 -9.51
CA ALA A 38 -14.37 9.02 -8.71
C ALA A 38 -13.18 9.57 -9.51
N SER A 39 -12.25 10.22 -8.85
CA SER A 39 -11.02 10.71 -9.46
C SER A 39 -9.87 10.71 -8.46
N TYR A 40 -8.66 10.51 -8.97
CA TYR A 40 -7.42 10.83 -8.28
C TYR A 40 -6.91 12.20 -8.70
N TRP A 41 -6.33 12.92 -7.75
CA TRP A 41 -5.58 14.12 -8.04
C TRP A 41 -4.12 13.93 -7.63
N TYR A 42 -3.27 13.70 -8.62
CA TYR A 42 -1.83 13.50 -8.43
C TYR A 42 -1.13 14.86 -8.37
N LEU A 43 -1.07 15.45 -7.17
CA LEU A 43 -0.56 16.82 -6.97
C LEU A 43 0.89 17.03 -7.44
N ALA A 44 1.70 15.97 -7.47
CA ALA A 44 3.08 16.04 -7.95
C ALA A 44 3.20 16.01 -9.49
N HIS A 45 2.12 15.71 -10.23
CA HIS A 45 2.18 15.44 -11.66
C HIS A 45 1.25 16.29 -12.51
N SER A 46 0.13 16.72 -11.97
CA SER A 46 -0.89 17.42 -12.76
C SER A 46 -1.79 18.29 -11.90
N ASP A 47 -2.24 19.41 -12.49
CA ASP A 47 -3.30 20.26 -11.93
C ASP A 47 -4.69 19.73 -12.27
N GLU A 48 -4.79 18.64 -13.02
CA GLU A 48 -6.04 18.04 -13.47
C GLU A 48 -6.39 16.77 -12.72
N LEU A 49 -7.70 16.52 -12.59
CA LEU A 49 -8.23 15.30 -12.00
C LEU A 49 -8.14 14.14 -13.00
N THR A 50 -7.55 13.03 -12.58
CA THR A 50 -7.58 11.78 -13.34
C THR A 50 -8.82 10.99 -12.97
N GLU A 51 -9.81 10.96 -13.87
CA GLU A 51 -11.04 10.18 -13.66
C GLU A 51 -10.74 8.69 -13.59
N LYS A 52 -11.39 8.02 -12.65
CA LYS A 52 -11.31 6.57 -12.46
C LYS A 52 -12.68 5.93 -12.59
N THR A 53 -12.72 4.74 -13.17
CA THR A 53 -13.94 3.94 -13.21
C THR A 53 -14.39 3.61 -11.80
N LEU A 54 -15.67 3.87 -11.48
CA LEU A 54 -16.22 3.47 -10.20
C LEU A 54 -16.26 1.93 -10.15
N PRO A 55 -15.67 1.31 -9.12
CA PRO A 55 -15.79 -0.13 -8.94
C PRO A 55 -17.24 -0.51 -8.68
N ASP A 56 -17.63 -1.71 -9.12
CA ASP A 56 -18.93 -2.26 -8.77
C ASP A 56 -19.04 -2.39 -7.24
N LEU A 57 -20.17 -2.00 -6.69
CA LEU A 57 -20.36 -1.93 -5.24
C LEU A 57 -20.43 -3.31 -4.61
N GLU A 58 -21.15 -4.26 -5.21
CA GLU A 58 -21.32 -5.61 -4.67
C GLU A 58 -20.05 -6.44 -4.81
N GLU A 59 -19.36 -6.34 -5.94
CA GLU A 59 -18.06 -6.98 -6.15
C GLU A 59 -17.01 -6.42 -5.17
N GLY A 60 -16.93 -5.10 -5.06
CA GLY A 60 -16.02 -4.43 -4.12
C GLY A 60 -16.29 -4.82 -2.67
N ARG A 61 -17.57 -4.88 -2.27
CA ARG A 61 -18.00 -5.33 -0.95
C ARG A 61 -17.58 -6.78 -0.67
N ALA A 62 -17.82 -7.67 -1.61
CA ALA A 62 -17.46 -9.08 -1.48
C ALA A 62 -15.94 -9.26 -1.31
N GLN A 63 -15.16 -8.59 -2.14
CA GLN A 63 -13.70 -8.61 -2.09
C GLN A 63 -13.16 -8.07 -0.76
N ILE A 64 -13.65 -6.90 -0.32
CA ILE A 64 -13.23 -6.27 0.95
C ILE A 64 -13.55 -7.18 2.13
N LEU A 65 -14.75 -7.74 2.17
CA LEU A 65 -15.17 -8.64 3.26
C LEU A 65 -14.38 -9.94 3.29
N GLU A 66 -14.03 -10.51 2.14
CA GLU A 66 -13.18 -11.69 2.06
C GLU A 66 -11.79 -11.41 2.67
N ILE A 67 -11.16 -10.32 2.26
CA ILE A 67 -9.85 -9.91 2.79
C ILE A 67 -9.93 -9.61 4.29
N ALA A 68 -10.95 -8.89 4.73
CA ALA A 68 -11.15 -8.57 6.13
C ALA A 68 -11.33 -9.83 7.00
N ARG A 69 -12.04 -10.84 6.50
CA ARG A 69 -12.20 -12.14 7.18
C ARG A 69 -10.87 -12.89 7.28
N LYS A 70 -10.06 -12.90 6.20
CA LYS A 70 -8.72 -13.49 6.22
C LYS A 70 -7.83 -12.80 7.25
N ILE A 71 -7.77 -11.48 7.24
CA ILE A 71 -6.98 -10.70 8.22
C ILE A 71 -7.45 -11.02 9.66
N LYS A 72 -8.76 -11.03 9.90
CA LYS A 72 -9.32 -11.37 11.22
C LYS A 72 -8.88 -12.78 11.66
N LEU A 73 -8.96 -13.76 10.77
CA LEU A 73 -8.57 -15.14 11.06
C LEU A 73 -7.08 -15.24 11.39
N PHE A 74 -6.21 -14.64 10.59
CA PHE A 74 -4.75 -14.64 10.84
C PHE A 74 -4.40 -13.98 12.18
N ARG A 75 -5.06 -12.87 12.53
CA ARG A 75 -4.88 -12.23 13.82
C ARG A 75 -5.33 -13.11 14.99
N GLN A 76 -6.47 -13.81 14.86
CA GLN A 76 -6.97 -14.73 15.88
C GLN A 76 -6.05 -15.94 16.08
N LEU A 77 -5.53 -16.49 14.99
CA LEU A 77 -4.61 -17.64 15.00
C LEU A 77 -3.16 -17.24 15.33
N LYS A 78 -2.86 -15.93 15.41
CA LYS A 78 -1.50 -15.38 15.52
C LYS A 78 -0.56 -15.92 14.44
N LYS A 79 -1.10 -16.18 13.25
CA LYS A 79 -0.38 -16.75 12.10
C LYS A 79 -0.16 -15.65 11.06
N PHE A 80 1.10 -15.26 10.87
CA PHE A 80 1.51 -14.17 9.99
C PHE A 80 2.59 -14.67 9.02
N ASP A 81 2.22 -15.66 8.22
CA ASP A 81 3.13 -16.22 7.23
C ASP A 81 3.28 -15.25 6.04
N CYS A 82 4.49 -15.14 5.51
CA CYS A 82 4.72 -14.39 4.30
C CYS A 82 4.04 -15.08 3.10
N PRO A 83 3.29 -14.36 2.24
CA PRO A 83 2.70 -14.94 1.05
C PRO A 83 3.73 -15.51 0.05
N ASN A 84 4.98 -15.04 0.14
CA ASN A 84 6.11 -15.55 -0.67
C ASN A 84 6.87 -16.70 0.00
N GLY A 85 6.35 -17.24 1.12
CA GLY A 85 7.02 -18.31 1.87
C GLY A 85 8.38 -17.89 2.41
N ASP A 86 9.34 -18.84 2.35
CA ASP A 86 10.69 -18.65 2.91
C ASP A 86 11.54 -17.62 2.15
N GLU A 87 11.18 -17.30 0.92
CA GLU A 87 11.88 -16.24 0.13
C GLU A 87 11.64 -14.84 0.70
N GLY A 88 10.58 -14.69 1.52
CA GLY A 88 10.22 -13.42 2.12
C GLY A 88 9.68 -12.41 1.10
N CYS A 89 9.48 -11.17 1.54
CA CYS A 89 9.06 -10.07 0.68
C CYS A 89 9.70 -8.76 1.10
N TYR A 90 9.68 -7.78 0.22
CA TYR A 90 10.28 -6.46 0.47
C TYR A 90 9.81 -5.79 1.77
N ALA A 91 8.59 -6.09 2.22
CA ALA A 91 8.04 -5.52 3.46
C ALA A 91 8.62 -6.18 4.72
N CYS A 92 8.93 -7.50 4.67
CA CYS A 92 9.49 -8.25 5.80
C CYS A 92 11.01 -8.21 5.83
N THR A 93 11.67 -8.15 4.68
CA THR A 93 13.13 -8.20 4.55
C THR A 93 13.89 -7.27 5.50
N PRO A 94 13.50 -5.99 5.70
CA PRO A 94 14.20 -5.12 6.65
C PRO A 94 14.17 -5.66 8.08
N TYR A 95 13.01 -6.16 8.52
CA TYR A 95 12.86 -6.71 9.87
C TYR A 95 13.63 -8.00 10.06
N GLU A 96 13.63 -8.88 9.05
CA GLU A 96 14.42 -10.11 9.07
C GLU A 96 15.93 -9.83 9.14
N ARG A 97 16.39 -8.79 8.47
CA ARG A 97 17.79 -8.34 8.54
C ARG A 97 18.15 -7.86 9.93
N VAL A 98 17.26 -7.09 10.59
CA VAL A 98 17.44 -6.69 11.99
C VAL A 98 17.52 -7.91 12.90
N LEU A 99 16.63 -8.91 12.72
CA LEU A 99 16.65 -10.15 13.51
C LEU A 99 17.91 -10.97 13.29
N LYS A 100 18.53 -10.90 12.11
CA LYS A 100 19.82 -11.52 11.79
C LYS A 100 21.02 -10.75 12.37
N GLY A 101 20.79 -9.60 13.01
CA GLY A 101 21.84 -8.79 13.60
C GLY A 101 22.55 -7.87 12.62
N GLU A 102 21.99 -7.64 11.42
CA GLU A 102 22.57 -6.72 10.43
C GLU A 102 22.28 -5.26 10.74
N GLY A 103 21.31 -4.98 11.63
CA GLY A 103 20.90 -3.63 11.99
C GLY A 103 21.68 -3.08 13.19
N GLU A 104 22.09 -1.82 13.12
CA GLU A 104 22.64 -1.08 14.25
C GLU A 104 21.50 -0.40 15.01
N PHE A 105 21.37 -0.70 16.31
CA PHE A 105 20.41 -0.03 17.17
C PHE A 105 20.85 1.41 17.44
N VAL A 106 19.99 2.39 17.14
CA VAL A 106 20.30 3.82 17.26
C VAL A 106 19.48 4.55 18.32
N GLY A 107 18.48 3.90 18.90
CA GLY A 107 17.67 4.48 19.97
C GLY A 107 16.20 4.13 19.87
N LEU A 108 15.37 4.91 20.57
CA LEU A 108 13.92 4.79 20.56
C LEU A 108 13.31 5.99 19.85
N ASP A 109 12.22 5.77 19.13
CA ASP A 109 11.38 6.83 18.58
C ASP A 109 10.48 7.48 19.65
N GLU A 110 9.63 8.42 19.25
CA GLU A 110 8.67 9.11 20.12
C GLU A 110 7.60 8.18 20.72
N TYR A 111 7.37 7.02 20.11
CA TYR A 111 6.45 5.97 20.56
C TYR A 111 7.14 4.86 21.37
N LYS A 112 8.44 5.01 21.67
CA LYS A 112 9.29 4.01 22.34
C LYS A 112 9.47 2.73 21.53
N ALA A 113 9.40 2.81 20.19
CA ALA A 113 9.76 1.72 19.30
C ALA A 113 11.26 1.76 19.00
N ASP A 114 11.89 0.59 18.94
CA ASP A 114 13.31 0.45 18.63
C ASP A 114 13.62 0.90 17.21
N MET A 115 14.60 1.80 17.06
CA MET A 115 15.08 2.27 15.77
C MET A 115 16.41 1.59 15.40
N TYR A 116 16.48 1.10 14.16
CA TYR A 116 17.65 0.46 13.61
C TYR A 116 18.07 1.10 12.29
N ILE A 117 19.37 1.25 12.08
CA ILE A 117 19.94 1.58 10.77
C ILE A 117 20.40 0.27 10.12
N LEU A 118 19.94 0.02 8.92
CA LEU A 118 20.38 -1.10 8.10
C LEU A 118 21.42 -0.61 7.08
N PRO A 119 22.50 -1.37 6.86
CA PRO A 119 23.42 -1.07 5.77
C PRO A 119 22.69 -1.11 4.44
N GLU A 120 23.02 -0.16 3.56
CA GLU A 120 22.46 -0.14 2.20
C GLU A 120 22.80 -1.45 1.49
N ILE A 121 21.78 -2.03 0.86
CA ILE A 121 22.00 -3.14 -0.07
C ILE A 121 22.56 -2.49 -1.33
N VAL A 122 23.87 -2.61 -1.54
CA VAL A 122 24.47 -2.27 -2.83
C VAL A 122 23.88 -3.25 -3.85
N ARG A 123 22.81 -2.84 -4.54
CA ARG A 123 22.39 -3.52 -5.75
C ARG A 123 23.47 -3.23 -6.76
N GLU A 124 24.18 -4.26 -7.21
CA GLU A 124 24.97 -4.14 -8.42
C GLU A 124 23.99 -3.73 -9.53
N GLU A 125 23.91 -2.43 -9.79
CA GLU A 125 23.23 -1.95 -10.97
C GLU A 125 24.01 -2.54 -12.15
N ASN A 126 23.38 -3.46 -12.87
CA ASN A 126 23.81 -3.78 -14.22
C ASN A 126 23.80 -2.45 -14.97
N THR A 127 24.96 -1.86 -15.11
CA THR A 127 25.22 -0.70 -15.97
C THR A 127 24.89 -1.11 -17.40
N VAL A 128 23.63 -0.88 -17.77
CA VAL A 128 23.29 -0.81 -19.18
C VAL A 128 23.81 0.55 -19.62
N ASP A 129 24.96 0.54 -20.29
CA ASP A 129 25.52 1.69 -21.00
C ASP A 129 24.43 2.38 -21.81
N SER A 130 23.95 3.51 -21.32
CA SER A 130 23.16 4.41 -22.13
C SER A 130 24.12 5.15 -23.06
N VAL A 131 24.30 4.61 -24.26
CA VAL A 131 24.93 5.35 -25.37
C VAL A 131 24.00 6.52 -25.69
N ILE A 132 24.41 7.71 -25.28
CA ILE A 132 23.83 8.96 -25.75
C ILE A 132 24.44 9.22 -27.13
N LEU A 133 23.62 9.17 -28.17
CA LEU A 133 23.88 9.76 -29.49
C LEU A 133 23.25 11.14 -29.59
#